data_cb8d27ef23223aa05ee8e819d6e8b32f
#
_entry.id   cb8d27ef23223aa05ee8e819d6e8b32f
#
_cell.length_a   1.000
_cell.length_b   1.000
_cell.length_c   1.000
_cell.angle_alpha   90.00
_cell.angle_beta   90.00
_cell.angle_gamma   90.00
#
_symmetry.space_group_name_H-M   'P 1'
#
loop_
_entity.id
_entity.type
_entity.pdbx_description
1 polymer ?
#
loop_
_entity_poly.entity_id
_entity_poly.type
_entity_poly.pdbx_seq_one_letter_code
_entity_poly.pdbx_strand_id
1 'polypeptide(L)'
;MDIVVKGRNVEVPDHYRVHVADKLAKIERYDDKIIRVDVELLHERNPRQADRCQRVEITCIGRGPVVRAEACAADFYSALDAAVAKLDNRLRR
;
A
#
# COMPACT_ATOMS: atom_id res chain seq x y z
N MET A 1 -4.43 14.71 3.37
CA MET A 1 -4.10 13.30 3.67
C MET A 1 -2.60 13.12 3.64
N ASP A 2 -2.03 12.62 4.73
CA ASP A 2 -0.61 12.35 4.78
C ASP A 2 -0.33 10.94 4.29
N ILE A 3 0.68 10.80 3.45
CA ILE A 3 1.10 9.49 2.94
C ILE A 3 2.52 9.24 3.41
N VAL A 4 2.72 8.16 4.14
CA VAL A 4 4.03 7.75 4.66
C VAL A 4 4.41 6.42 4.05
N VAL A 5 5.55 6.38 3.37
CA VAL A 5 6.05 5.15 2.75
C VAL A 5 7.33 4.73 3.47
N LYS A 6 7.34 3.52 3.97
CA LYS A 6 8.47 2.94 4.69
C LYS A 6 8.88 1.61 4.09
N GLY A 7 10.18 1.34 4.12
CA GLY A 7 10.70 0.03 3.76
C GLY A 7 11.21 -0.70 5.00
N ARG A 8 10.79 -1.95 5.17
CA ARG A 8 11.32 -2.81 6.23
C ARG A 8 12.46 -3.63 5.65
N ASN A 9 13.69 -3.20 5.94
CA ASN A 9 14.91 -3.80 5.40
C ASN A 9 14.99 -3.74 3.87
N VAL A 10 14.28 -2.79 3.27
CA VAL A 10 14.35 -2.52 1.82
C VAL A 10 14.39 -1.01 1.63
N GLU A 11 15.05 -0.58 0.56
CA GLU A 11 15.08 0.84 0.20
C GLU A 11 13.81 1.21 -0.54
N VAL A 12 13.37 2.46 -0.33
CA VAL A 12 12.23 3.02 -1.05
C VAL A 12 12.77 4.14 -1.95
N PRO A 13 12.89 3.91 -3.25
CA PRO A 13 13.35 4.96 -4.17
C PRO A 13 12.36 6.12 -4.23
N ASP A 14 12.86 7.33 -4.52
CA ASP A 14 12.00 8.51 -4.58
C ASP A 14 10.91 8.37 -5.64
N HIS A 15 11.24 7.80 -6.79
CA HIS A 15 10.24 7.62 -7.85
C HIS A 15 9.11 6.65 -7.43
N TYR A 16 9.40 5.71 -6.53
CA TYR A 16 8.37 4.83 -5.98
C TYR A 16 7.44 5.61 -5.06
N ARG A 17 7.97 6.53 -4.27
CA ARG A 17 7.15 7.38 -3.39
C ARG A 17 6.18 8.23 -4.20
N VAL A 18 6.63 8.77 -5.32
CA VAL A 18 5.77 9.53 -6.24
C VAL A 18 4.68 8.63 -6.82
N HIS A 19 5.04 7.42 -7.21
CA HIS A 19 4.11 6.45 -7.75
C HIS A 19 3.01 6.08 -6.74
N VAL A 20 3.42 5.85 -5.48
CA VAL A 20 2.46 5.56 -4.40
C VAL A 20 1.50 6.74 -4.21
N ALA A 21 2.01 7.96 -4.19
CA ALA A 21 1.17 9.15 -4.03
C ALA A 21 0.15 9.26 -5.17
N ASP A 22 0.56 9.00 -6.41
CA ASP A 22 -0.34 9.04 -7.56
C ASP A 22 -1.44 7.99 -7.45
N LYS A 23 -1.09 6.79 -7.04
CA LYS A 23 -2.06 5.69 -6.92
C LYS A 23 -3.06 5.95 -5.79
N LEU A 24 -2.61 6.54 -4.68
CA LEU A 24 -3.46 6.80 -3.52
C LEU A 24 -4.27 8.09 -3.64
N ALA A 25 -3.94 8.96 -4.59
CA ALA A 25 -4.69 10.20 -4.81
C ALA A 25 -6.17 9.95 -5.07
N LYS A 26 -6.51 8.84 -5.71
CA LYS A 26 -7.90 8.46 -5.99
C LYS A 26 -8.70 8.23 -4.71
N ILE A 27 -8.06 7.73 -3.67
CA ILE A 27 -8.72 7.42 -2.41
C ILE A 27 -9.17 8.68 -1.71
N GLU A 28 -8.37 9.74 -1.79
CA GLU A 28 -8.70 11.03 -1.21
C GLU A 28 -9.98 11.63 -1.79
N ARG A 29 -10.28 11.31 -3.06
CA ARG A 29 -11.45 11.87 -3.74
C ARG A 29 -12.78 11.34 -3.24
N TYR A 30 -12.83 10.09 -2.77
CA TYR A 30 -14.09 9.51 -2.34
C TYR A 30 -14.13 9.15 -0.86
N ASP A 31 -13.08 9.43 -0.11
CA ASP A 31 -13.13 9.30 1.35
C ASP A 31 -12.28 10.38 2.01
N ASP A 32 -12.91 11.51 2.31
CA ASP A 32 -12.26 12.64 2.97
C ASP A 32 -12.06 12.42 4.47
N LYS A 33 -12.54 11.31 5.01
CA LYS A 33 -12.35 10.97 6.42
C LYS A 33 -10.96 10.42 6.70
N ILE A 34 -10.25 10.00 5.67
CA ILE A 34 -8.90 9.45 5.82
C ILE A 34 -7.93 10.59 6.06
N ILE A 35 -7.20 10.51 7.17
CA ILE A 35 -6.24 11.53 7.59
C ILE A 35 -4.83 11.13 7.18
N ARG A 36 -4.51 9.84 7.26
CA ARG A 36 -3.17 9.32 7.00
C ARG A 36 -3.23 7.95 6.36
N VAL A 37 -2.29 7.70 5.45
CA VAL A 37 -2.11 6.38 4.84
C VAL A 37 -0.67 5.97 5.05
N ASP A 38 -0.47 4.85 5.70
CA ASP A 38 0.85 4.24 5.88
C ASP A 38 1.02 3.12 4.87
N VAL A 39 2.12 3.17 4.11
CA VAL A 39 2.48 2.14 3.14
C VAL A 39 3.80 1.53 3.57
N GLU A 40 3.83 0.23 3.75
CA GLU A 40 5.04 -0.48 4.14
C GLU A 40 5.42 -1.49 3.07
N LEU A 41 6.68 -1.45 2.67
CA LEU A 41 7.27 -2.38 1.71
C LEU A 41 8.16 -3.34 2.47
N LEU A 42 7.99 -4.63 2.21
CA LEU A 42 8.86 -5.64 2.81
C LEU A 42 9.05 -6.80 1.86
N HIS A 43 10.16 -7.49 2.06
CA HIS A 43 10.46 -8.71 1.33
C HIS A 43 10.10 -9.88 2.24
N GLU A 44 9.11 -10.66 1.84
CA GLU A 44 8.67 -11.81 2.62
C GLU A 44 9.43 -13.04 2.18
N ARG A 45 10.13 -13.68 3.12
CA ARG A 45 10.83 -14.92 2.84
C ARG A 45 9.88 -16.10 3.04
N ASN A 46 9.33 -16.57 1.93
CA ASN A 46 8.50 -17.76 1.95
C ASN A 46 9.16 -18.78 1.01
N PRO A 47 9.67 -19.92 1.52
CA PRO A 47 10.33 -20.93 0.68
C PRO A 47 9.45 -21.45 -0.46
N ARG A 48 8.14 -21.42 -0.28
CA ARG A 48 7.19 -21.91 -1.30
C ARG A 48 6.91 -20.88 -2.39
N GLN A 49 7.23 -19.60 -2.15
CA GLN A 49 6.92 -18.51 -3.06
C GLN A 49 8.11 -17.54 -3.18
N ALA A 50 9.32 -18.10 -3.24
CA ALA A 50 10.55 -17.31 -3.25
C ALA A 50 10.56 -16.25 -4.36
N ASP A 51 9.91 -16.52 -5.48
CA ASP A 51 9.85 -15.63 -6.63
C ASP A 51 8.80 -14.53 -6.52
N ARG A 52 7.98 -14.54 -5.45
CA ARG A 52 6.85 -13.62 -5.29
C ARG A 52 6.77 -13.07 -3.88
N CYS A 53 7.90 -12.59 -3.40
CA CYS A 53 8.02 -12.20 -2.00
C CYS A 53 7.99 -10.71 -1.76
N GLN A 54 7.66 -9.90 -2.75
CA GLN A 54 7.55 -8.45 -2.56
C GLN A 54 6.16 -8.13 -2.05
N ARG A 55 6.11 -7.66 -0.81
CA ARG A 55 4.83 -7.40 -0.14
C ARG A 55 4.62 -5.92 0.10
N VAL A 56 3.41 -5.45 -0.14
CA VAL A 56 2.99 -4.10 0.17
C VAL A 56 1.80 -4.15 1.12
N GLU A 57 1.91 -3.45 2.25
CA GLU A 57 0.84 -3.31 3.22
C GLU A 57 0.41 -1.86 3.27
N ILE A 58 -0.89 -1.61 3.15
CA ILE A 58 -1.46 -0.27 3.19
C ILE A 58 -2.42 -0.18 4.38
N THR A 59 -2.24 0.84 5.21
CA THR A 59 -3.10 1.07 6.37
C THR A 59 -3.66 2.49 6.29
N CYS A 60 -4.98 2.60 6.21
CA CYS A 60 -5.68 3.88 6.19
C CYS A 60 -6.19 4.21 7.57
N ILE A 61 -5.78 5.37 8.09
CA ILE A 61 -6.13 5.86 9.42
C ILE A 61 -6.94 7.14 9.27
N GLY A 62 -8.08 7.21 9.91
CA GLY A 62 -8.93 8.39 9.85
C GLY A 62 -9.94 8.38 10.99
N ARG A 63 -11.06 9.05 10.78
CA ARG A 63 -12.12 9.18 11.79
C ARG A 63 -12.92 7.90 11.98
N GLY A 64 -12.93 7.03 10.98
CA GLY A 64 -13.63 5.77 11.04
C GLY A 64 -12.70 4.61 11.43
N PRO A 65 -13.17 3.36 11.26
CA PRO A 65 -12.33 2.20 11.52
C PRO A 65 -11.09 2.17 10.64
N VAL A 66 -10.00 1.62 11.16
CA VAL A 66 -8.78 1.43 10.38
C VAL A 66 -9.06 0.41 9.27
N VAL A 67 -8.69 0.76 8.04
CA VAL A 67 -8.85 -0.11 6.89
C VAL A 67 -7.47 -0.52 6.40
N ARG A 68 -7.26 -1.82 6.23
CA ARG A 68 -5.98 -2.38 5.78
C ARG A 68 -6.16 -3.21 4.53
N ALA A 69 -5.13 -3.19 3.70
CA ALA A 69 -5.03 -4.07 2.55
C ALA A 69 -3.57 -4.46 2.35
N GLU A 70 -3.35 -5.65 1.85
CA GLU A 70 -2.00 -6.15 1.60
C GLU A 70 -2.00 -7.04 0.38
N ALA A 71 -0.85 -7.09 -0.30
CA ALA A 71 -0.68 -7.95 -1.46
C ALA A 71 0.80 -8.29 -1.64
N CYS A 72 1.04 -9.45 -2.24
CA CYS A 72 2.38 -9.90 -2.62
C CYS A 72 2.42 -10.08 -4.14
N ALA A 73 3.56 -9.75 -4.74
CA ALA A 73 3.78 -9.93 -6.17
C ALA A 73 5.28 -10.06 -6.45
N ALA A 74 5.63 -10.24 -7.72
CA ALA A 74 7.01 -10.38 -8.14
C ALA A 74 7.82 -9.10 -7.93
N ASP A 75 7.15 -7.94 -7.95
CA ASP A 75 7.79 -6.64 -7.74
C ASP A 75 6.87 -5.73 -6.92
N PHE A 76 7.44 -4.66 -6.38
CA PHE A 76 6.68 -3.75 -5.52
C PHE A 76 5.61 -2.95 -6.26
N TYR A 77 5.79 -2.69 -7.55
CA TYR A 77 4.78 -1.97 -8.34
C TYR A 77 3.52 -2.81 -8.52
N SER A 78 3.69 -4.08 -8.89
CA SER A 78 2.57 -5.00 -9.03
C SER A 78 1.89 -5.27 -7.69
N ALA A 79 2.68 -5.40 -6.62
CA ALA A 79 2.14 -5.58 -5.28
C ALA A 79 1.33 -4.36 -4.83
N LEU A 80 1.81 -3.17 -5.14
CA LEU A 80 1.10 -1.93 -4.82
C LEU A 80 -0.24 -1.87 -5.57
N ASP A 81 -0.25 -2.15 -6.86
CA ASP A 81 -1.48 -2.14 -7.66
C ASP A 81 -2.52 -3.10 -7.09
N ALA A 82 -2.10 -4.30 -6.71
CA ALA A 82 -2.99 -5.30 -6.13
C ALA A 82 -3.51 -4.86 -4.75
N ALA A 83 -2.64 -4.28 -3.92
CA ALA A 83 -3.04 -3.79 -2.60
C ALA A 83 -4.01 -2.62 -2.71
N VAL A 84 -3.77 -1.70 -3.64
CA VAL A 84 -4.67 -0.55 -3.88
C VAL A 84 -6.03 -1.03 -4.35
N ALA A 85 -6.08 -2.03 -5.23
CA ALA A 85 -7.36 -2.59 -5.69
C ALA A 85 -8.17 -3.19 -4.53
N LYS A 86 -7.51 -3.91 -3.63
CA LYS A 86 -8.16 -4.46 -2.44
C LYS A 86 -8.66 -3.36 -1.51
N LEU A 87 -7.85 -2.33 -1.31
CA LEU A 87 -8.21 -1.19 -0.48
C LEU A 87 -9.44 -0.47 -1.04
N ASP A 88 -9.44 -0.23 -2.35
CA ASP A 88 -10.54 0.41 -3.04
C ASP A 88 -11.85 -0.34 -2.82
N ASN A 89 -11.84 -1.66 -2.95
CA ASN A 89 -13.00 -2.49 -2.71
C ASN A 89 -13.51 -2.39 -1.27
N ARG A 90 -12.61 -2.34 -0.31
CA ARG A 90 -12.97 -2.24 1.11
C ARG A 90 -13.56 -0.88 1.46
N LEU A 91 -13.05 0.18 0.84
CA LEU A 91 -13.53 1.54 1.09
C LEU A 91 -14.89 1.83 0.44
N ARG A 92 -15.24 1.10 -0.62
CA ARG A 92 -16.49 1.29 -1.32
C ARG A 92 -17.68 0.61 -0.67
N ARG A 93 -17.44 -0.19 0.35
CA ARG A 93 -18.54 -0.90 1.03
C ARG A 93 -19.18 -0.07 2.12
#